data_7bf6ab5b0e48d5e682a74149dc4c93b5
#
_entry.id   7bf6ab5b0e48d5e682a74149dc4c93b5
#
_cell.length_a   1.000
_cell.length_b   1.000
_cell.length_c   1.000
_cell.angle_alpha   90.00
_cell.angle_beta   90.00
_cell.angle_gamma   90.00
#
_symmetry.space_group_name_H-M   'P 1'
#
loop_
_entity.id
_entity.type
_entity.pdbx_description
1 polymer ?
#
loop_
_entity_poly.entity_id
_entity_poly.type
_entity_poly.pdbx_seq_one_letter_code
_entity_poly.pdbx_strand_id
1 'polypeptide(L)'
;MKFTHLALLSTLFTPAIFAAPLTIDTYNPQEKGIFAVSSTLVSGPKEAVLFAAQFSVKDGEKLVQMIKASGKTLKEIVITSGDPDFYFGLEPLVKAFPQAKVVASQAVVDHIKATKDAKLAFWGP
;
A
#
# COMPACT_ATOMS: atom_id res chain seq x y z
N MET A 1 -0.57 68.82 21.79
CA MET A 1 -1.05 67.60 21.07
C MET A 1 -0.16 66.45 21.43
N LYS A 2 -0.70 65.45 22.15
CA LYS A 2 0.03 64.24 22.48
C LYS A 2 -0.41 63.15 21.50
N PHE A 3 0.50 62.69 20.64
CA PHE A 3 0.26 61.56 19.75
C PHE A 3 0.57 60.27 20.52
N THR A 4 -0.47 59.52 20.82
CA THR A 4 -0.33 58.19 21.43
C THR A 4 -0.14 57.17 20.29
N HIS A 5 1.07 56.63 20.17
CA HIS A 5 1.35 55.56 19.22
C HIS A 5 0.81 54.26 19.81
N LEU A 6 -0.30 53.77 19.28
CA LEU A 6 -0.83 52.45 19.57
C LEU A 6 -0.04 51.45 18.75
N ALA A 7 0.93 50.78 19.36
CA ALA A 7 1.63 49.67 18.75
C ALA A 7 0.69 48.44 18.70
N LEU A 8 0.19 48.15 17.50
CA LEU A 8 -0.58 46.93 17.25
C LEU A 8 0.39 45.74 17.20
N LEU A 9 0.48 44.99 18.32
CA LEU A 9 1.22 43.74 18.36
C LEU A 9 0.38 42.67 17.63
N SER A 10 0.63 42.47 16.35
CA SER A 10 0.05 41.34 15.60
C SER A 10 0.81 40.06 15.99
N THR A 11 0.25 39.29 16.90
CA THR A 11 0.71 37.94 17.16
C THR A 11 0.40 37.05 15.95
N LEU A 12 1.42 36.77 15.16
CA LEU A 12 1.35 35.74 14.11
C LEU A 12 1.19 34.36 14.78
N PHE A 13 -0.04 33.90 14.82
CA PHE A 13 -0.35 32.51 15.19
C PHE A 13 -0.01 31.65 13.99
N THR A 14 1.19 31.05 13.96
CA THR A 14 1.50 29.96 13.03
C THR A 14 0.87 28.70 13.58
N PRO A 15 -0.14 28.10 12.92
CA PRO A 15 -0.64 26.79 13.35
C PRO A 15 0.49 25.79 13.19
N ALA A 16 0.85 25.11 14.28
CA ALA A 16 1.78 23.99 14.22
C ALA A 16 1.10 22.87 13.42
N ILE A 17 1.57 22.62 12.19
CA ILE A 17 1.10 21.50 11.38
C ILE A 17 1.82 20.25 11.89
N PHE A 18 1.13 19.44 12.69
CA PHE A 18 1.61 18.12 13.05
C PHE A 18 1.27 17.16 11.91
N ALA A 19 2.29 16.50 11.33
CA ALA A 19 2.07 15.37 10.44
C ALA A 19 1.35 14.26 11.22
N ALA A 20 0.21 13.75 10.70
CA ALA A 20 -0.46 12.62 11.30
C ALA A 20 0.45 11.37 11.20
N PRO A 21 0.54 10.54 12.27
CA PRO A 21 1.35 9.34 12.26
C PRO A 21 0.83 8.35 11.20
N LEU A 22 1.75 7.63 10.54
CA LEU A 22 1.41 6.51 9.68
C LEU A 22 1.10 5.28 10.54
N THR A 23 0.10 4.50 10.10
CA THR A 23 -0.20 3.18 10.66
C THR A 23 0.41 2.13 9.74
N ILE A 24 0.95 1.07 10.34
CA ILE A 24 1.56 -0.05 9.61
C ILE A 24 0.89 -1.33 10.07
N ASP A 25 0.18 -1.99 9.13
CA ASP A 25 -0.46 -3.27 9.34
C ASP A 25 0.20 -4.32 8.44
N THR A 26 0.56 -5.47 9.01
CA THR A 26 1.23 -6.53 8.27
C THR A 26 0.39 -7.80 8.26
N TYR A 27 0.26 -8.41 7.09
CA TYR A 27 -0.29 -9.74 6.90
C TYR A 27 0.80 -10.70 6.44
N ASN A 28 0.89 -11.86 7.10
CA ASN A 28 1.73 -12.96 6.69
C ASN A 28 0.97 -14.27 6.97
N PRO A 29 0.76 -15.14 5.96
CA PRO A 29 0.02 -16.37 6.16
C PRO A 29 0.77 -17.42 7.00
N GLN A 30 2.07 -17.20 7.25
CA GLN A 30 2.92 -18.14 7.98
C GLN A 30 2.87 -19.55 7.38
N GLU A 31 2.80 -20.57 8.21
CA GLU A 31 2.71 -21.97 7.80
C GLU A 31 1.38 -22.36 7.11
N LYS A 32 0.38 -21.45 7.13
CA LYS A 32 -0.92 -21.68 6.48
C LYS A 32 -0.94 -21.28 5.00
N GLY A 33 0.09 -20.58 4.55
CA GLY A 33 0.27 -20.20 3.15
C GLY A 33 1.25 -21.13 2.43
N ILE A 34 1.27 -21.01 1.11
CA ILE A 34 2.29 -21.70 0.29
C ILE A 34 3.66 -21.07 0.53
N PHE A 35 3.68 -19.76 0.66
CA PHE A 35 4.87 -18.97 1.00
C PHE A 35 4.57 -18.02 2.16
N ALA A 36 5.51 -17.91 3.09
CA ALA A 36 5.41 -17.01 4.24
C ALA A 36 5.86 -15.58 3.89
N VAL A 37 5.22 -14.98 2.89
CA VAL A 37 5.51 -13.61 2.46
C VAL A 37 4.71 -12.60 3.28
N SER A 38 5.37 -11.54 3.70
CA SER A 38 4.72 -10.42 4.38
C SER A 38 4.21 -9.40 3.36
N SER A 39 2.94 -9.02 3.51
CA SER A 39 2.36 -7.85 2.86
C SER A 39 2.14 -6.76 3.90
N THR A 40 2.46 -5.53 3.56
CA THR A 40 2.40 -4.40 4.49
C THR A 40 1.48 -3.32 3.94
N LEU A 41 0.47 -2.95 4.73
CA LEU A 41 -0.40 -1.81 4.46
C LEU A 41 0.09 -0.61 5.27
N VAL A 42 0.51 0.44 4.58
CA VAL A 42 0.90 1.71 5.20
C VAL A 42 -0.23 2.70 4.98
N SER A 43 -0.81 3.19 6.07
CA SER A 43 -1.99 4.05 6.05
C SER A 43 -1.70 5.41 6.66
N GLY A 44 -2.10 6.47 5.95
CA GLY A 44 -2.23 7.81 6.47
C GLY A 44 -3.64 8.08 7.01
N PRO A 45 -4.02 9.35 7.23
CA PRO A 45 -5.35 9.70 7.74
C PRO A 45 -6.50 9.26 6.83
N LYS A 46 -6.30 9.25 5.51
CA LYS A 46 -7.34 8.98 4.50
C LYS A 46 -6.97 7.91 3.48
N GLU A 47 -5.71 7.72 3.20
CA GLU A 47 -5.19 6.92 2.10
C GLU A 47 -4.23 5.85 2.59
N ALA A 48 -4.09 4.78 1.80
CA ALA A 48 -3.17 3.70 2.08
C ALA A 48 -2.43 3.23 0.84
N VAL A 49 -1.28 2.63 1.06
CA VAL A 49 -0.46 1.94 0.06
C VAL A 49 -0.18 0.52 0.56
N LEU A 50 -0.39 -0.47 -0.31
CA LEU A 50 -0.09 -1.86 -0.03
C LEU A 50 1.24 -2.25 -0.68
N PHE A 51 2.10 -2.92 0.06
CA PHE A 51 3.36 -3.50 -0.42
C PHE A 51 3.26 -5.03 -0.44
N ALA A 52 3.52 -5.64 -1.59
CA ALA A 52 3.39 -7.05 -1.91
C ALA A 52 1.93 -7.58 -1.88
N ALA A 53 1.59 -8.44 -2.84
CA ALA A 53 0.21 -8.86 -3.09
C ALA A 53 -0.06 -10.35 -2.84
N GLN A 54 0.87 -11.07 -2.22
CA GLN A 54 0.77 -12.49 -1.92
C GLN A 54 0.81 -13.40 -3.17
N PHE A 55 0.89 -14.70 -2.91
CA PHE A 55 0.91 -15.74 -3.93
C PHE A 55 -0.49 -16.22 -4.30
N SER A 56 -1.30 -16.56 -3.32
CA SER A 56 -2.61 -17.18 -3.57
C SER A 56 -3.73 -16.16 -3.66
N VAL A 57 -4.77 -16.50 -4.42
CA VAL A 57 -6.03 -15.73 -4.45
C VAL A 57 -6.63 -15.60 -3.05
N LYS A 58 -6.60 -16.69 -2.27
CA LYS A 58 -7.09 -16.69 -0.89
C LYS A 58 -6.37 -15.67 0.00
N ASP A 59 -5.05 -15.57 -0.11
CA ASP A 59 -4.28 -14.59 0.65
C ASP A 59 -4.49 -13.17 0.12
N GLY A 60 -4.65 -13.00 -1.20
CA GLY A 60 -5.09 -11.74 -1.80
C GLY A 60 -6.45 -11.28 -1.27
N GLU A 61 -7.41 -12.19 -1.08
CA GLU A 61 -8.71 -11.89 -0.45
C GLU A 61 -8.56 -11.45 1.02
N LYS A 62 -7.61 -12.02 1.75
CA LYS A 62 -7.28 -11.56 3.11
C LYS A 62 -6.76 -10.13 3.12
N LEU A 63 -5.94 -9.77 2.14
CA LEU A 63 -5.49 -8.39 1.96
C LEU A 63 -6.65 -7.44 1.65
N VAL A 64 -7.61 -7.86 0.80
CA VAL A 64 -8.83 -7.07 0.54
C VAL A 64 -9.59 -6.80 1.84
N GLN A 65 -9.77 -7.82 2.69
CA GLN A 65 -10.43 -7.67 3.98
C GLN A 65 -9.69 -6.69 4.90
N MET A 66 -8.36 -6.80 4.98
CA MET A 66 -7.51 -5.92 5.78
C MET A 66 -7.62 -4.46 5.33
N ILE A 67 -7.59 -4.22 4.02
CA ILE A 67 -7.70 -2.87 3.45
C ILE A 67 -9.08 -2.28 3.73
N LYS A 68 -10.15 -3.05 3.53
CA LYS A 68 -11.52 -2.62 3.85
C LYS A 68 -11.69 -2.30 5.34
N ALA A 69 -11.13 -3.14 6.21
CA ALA A 69 -11.18 -2.92 7.66
C ALA A 69 -10.45 -1.63 8.10
N SER A 70 -9.41 -1.22 7.36
CA SER A 70 -8.72 0.04 7.63
C SER A 70 -9.58 1.29 7.41
N GLY A 71 -10.62 1.20 6.59
CA GLY A 71 -11.47 2.32 6.18
C GLY A 71 -10.76 3.34 5.28
N LYS A 72 -9.56 3.03 4.79
CA LYS A 72 -8.74 3.93 3.96
C LYS A 72 -8.97 3.69 2.47
N THR A 73 -8.71 4.73 1.67
CA THR A 73 -8.70 4.61 0.22
C THR A 73 -7.35 4.06 -0.23
N LEU A 74 -7.35 2.87 -0.84
CA LEU A 74 -6.14 2.29 -1.41
C LEU A 74 -5.74 3.06 -2.68
N LYS A 75 -4.54 3.64 -2.69
CA LYS A 75 -4.02 4.44 -3.81
C LYS A 75 -3.10 3.62 -4.71
N GLU A 76 -2.25 2.83 -4.11
CA GLU A 76 -1.23 2.05 -4.84
C GLU A 76 -1.06 0.67 -4.23
N ILE A 77 -0.73 -0.29 -5.10
CA ILE A 77 -0.23 -1.61 -4.76
C ILE A 77 1.18 -1.70 -5.33
N VAL A 78 2.18 -1.76 -4.47
CA VAL A 78 3.59 -1.80 -4.85
C VAL A 78 4.04 -3.26 -4.91
N ILE A 79 4.42 -3.72 -6.09
CA ILE A 79 5.01 -5.06 -6.28
C ILE A 79 6.51 -4.94 -6.02
N THR A 80 6.96 -5.58 -4.96
CA THR A 80 8.32 -5.42 -4.43
C THR A 80 9.33 -6.40 -5.00
N SER A 81 8.86 -7.47 -5.65
CA SER A 81 9.70 -8.48 -6.30
C SER A 81 9.02 -9.05 -7.53
N GLY A 82 9.79 -9.53 -8.50
CA GLY A 82 9.32 -10.25 -9.67
C GLY A 82 8.99 -11.71 -9.43
N ASP A 83 9.04 -12.20 -8.20
CA ASP A 83 8.66 -13.56 -7.87
C ASP A 83 7.14 -13.70 -7.64
N PRO A 84 6.52 -14.84 -7.99
CA PRO A 84 5.07 -15.03 -7.98
C PRO A 84 4.42 -14.80 -6.62
N ASP A 85 5.13 -15.09 -5.54
CA ASP A 85 4.68 -14.90 -4.16
C ASP A 85 4.45 -13.43 -3.76
N PHE A 86 4.88 -12.49 -4.61
CA PHE A 86 4.65 -11.06 -4.41
C PHE A 86 3.55 -10.47 -5.28
N TYR A 87 3.06 -11.19 -6.34
CA TYR A 87 2.08 -10.61 -7.26
C TYR A 87 0.98 -11.55 -7.77
N PHE A 88 1.08 -12.87 -7.63
CA PHE A 88 0.04 -13.80 -8.13
C PHE A 88 -1.31 -13.60 -7.44
N GLY A 89 -1.34 -13.08 -6.21
CA GLY A 89 -2.56 -12.77 -5.46
C GLY A 89 -3.24 -11.45 -5.85
N LEU A 90 -2.84 -10.78 -6.94
CA LEU A 90 -3.36 -9.47 -7.34
C LEU A 90 -4.83 -9.47 -7.77
N GLU A 91 -5.36 -10.56 -8.33
CA GLU A 91 -6.70 -10.58 -8.93
C GLU A 91 -7.80 -10.03 -7.99
N PRO A 92 -7.99 -10.52 -6.76
CA PRO A 92 -9.01 -10.00 -5.88
C PRO A 92 -8.78 -8.52 -5.49
N LEU A 93 -7.53 -8.09 -5.40
CA LEU A 93 -7.17 -6.72 -5.08
C LEU A 93 -7.58 -5.74 -6.20
N VAL A 94 -7.27 -6.06 -7.46
CA VAL A 94 -7.64 -5.19 -8.58
C VAL A 94 -9.14 -5.19 -8.84
N LYS A 95 -9.85 -6.27 -8.53
CA LYS A 95 -11.31 -6.32 -8.57
C LYS A 95 -11.95 -5.44 -7.49
N ALA A 96 -11.44 -5.50 -6.26
CA ALA A 96 -11.99 -4.76 -5.14
C ALA A 96 -11.62 -3.27 -5.18
N PHE A 97 -10.45 -2.94 -5.72
CA PHE A 97 -9.90 -1.58 -5.75
C PHE A 97 -9.45 -1.19 -7.17
N PRO A 98 -10.40 -1.06 -8.11
CA PRO A 98 -10.06 -0.83 -9.53
C PRO A 98 -9.35 0.50 -9.80
N GLN A 99 -9.42 1.45 -8.88
CA GLN A 99 -8.78 2.76 -8.99
C GLN A 99 -7.36 2.80 -8.41
N ALA A 100 -6.97 1.77 -7.66
CA ALA A 100 -5.61 1.66 -7.13
C ALA A 100 -4.63 1.35 -8.28
N LYS A 101 -3.51 2.06 -8.30
CA LYS A 101 -2.45 1.81 -9.29
C LYS A 101 -1.58 0.66 -8.83
N VAL A 102 -1.33 -0.31 -9.72
CA VAL A 102 -0.32 -1.34 -9.50
C VAL A 102 1.01 -0.83 -10.06
N VAL A 103 2.00 -0.70 -9.21
CA VAL A 103 3.30 -0.11 -9.56
C VAL A 103 4.44 -1.03 -9.13
N ALA A 104 5.54 -0.95 -9.87
CA ALA A 104 6.80 -1.66 -9.58
C ALA A 104 7.98 -0.89 -10.17
N SER A 105 9.18 -1.17 -9.69
CA SER A 105 10.39 -0.68 -10.34
C SER A 105 10.55 -1.26 -11.74
N GLN A 106 11.28 -0.58 -12.63
CA GLN A 106 11.51 -1.07 -13.99
C GLN A 106 12.15 -2.47 -13.98
N ALA A 107 13.11 -2.70 -13.08
CA ALA A 107 13.77 -4.00 -12.96
C ALA A 107 12.78 -5.12 -12.57
N VAL A 108 11.84 -4.86 -11.67
CA VAL A 108 10.78 -5.82 -11.30
C VAL A 108 9.85 -6.06 -12.49
N VAL A 109 9.43 -5.01 -13.20
CA VAL A 109 8.57 -5.14 -14.39
C VAL A 109 9.26 -6.00 -15.47
N ASP A 110 10.53 -5.77 -15.73
CA ASP A 110 11.30 -6.51 -16.73
C ASP A 110 11.44 -7.99 -16.34
N HIS A 111 11.69 -8.26 -15.07
CA HIS A 111 11.76 -9.62 -14.54
C HIS A 111 10.41 -10.35 -14.65
N ILE A 112 9.31 -9.71 -14.29
CA ILE A 112 7.95 -10.27 -14.44
C ILE A 112 7.67 -10.58 -15.91
N LYS A 113 7.92 -9.65 -16.82
CA LYS A 113 7.71 -9.85 -18.28
C LYS A 113 8.50 -11.04 -18.82
N ALA A 114 9.74 -11.21 -18.36
CA ALA A 114 10.61 -12.30 -18.79
C ALA A 114 10.20 -13.67 -18.25
N THR A 115 9.56 -13.74 -17.07
CA THR A 115 9.41 -15.00 -16.31
C THR A 115 7.97 -15.43 -16.06
N LYS A 116 6.99 -14.54 -16.18
CA LYS A 116 5.59 -14.80 -15.78
C LYS A 116 4.96 -16.03 -16.43
N ASP A 117 5.20 -16.24 -17.70
CA ASP A 117 4.57 -17.34 -18.45
C ASP A 117 5.10 -18.70 -17.99
N ALA A 118 6.41 -18.82 -17.78
CA ALA A 118 7.02 -20.03 -17.25
C ALA A 118 6.58 -20.31 -15.79
N LYS A 119 6.50 -19.26 -14.98
CA LYS A 119 6.04 -19.37 -13.58
C LYS A 119 4.56 -19.72 -13.50
N LEU A 120 3.72 -19.16 -14.38
CA LEU A 120 2.30 -19.51 -14.48
C LEU A 120 2.11 -20.97 -14.93
N ALA A 121 2.88 -21.44 -15.90
CA ALA A 121 2.85 -22.84 -16.33
C ALA A 121 3.26 -23.81 -15.23
N PHE A 122 4.17 -23.43 -14.35
CA PHE A 122 4.64 -24.27 -13.25
C PHE A 122 3.70 -24.25 -12.03
N TRP A 123 3.20 -23.09 -11.64
CA TRP A 123 2.44 -22.87 -10.41
C TRP A 123 0.92 -22.81 -10.62
N GLY A 124 0.45 -22.59 -11.85
CA GLY A 124 -0.95 -22.35 -12.17
C GLY A 124 -1.88 -23.57 -12.15
N PRO A 125 -1.41 -24.78 -12.42
CA PRO A 125 -2.24 -26.00 -12.31
C PRO A 125 -2.65 -26.35 -10.89
#